data_9794f1760d1ad37591ff8d573af5693e
#
_entry.id   9794f1760d1ad37591ff8d573af5693e
#
_cell.length_a   1.000
_cell.length_b   1.000
_cell.length_c   1.000
_cell.angle_alpha   90.00
_cell.angle_beta   90.00
_cell.angle_gamma   90.00
#
_symmetry.space_group_name_H-M   'P 1'
#
loop_
_entity.id
_entity.type
_entity.pdbx_description
1 polymer ?
#
loop_
_entity_poly.entity_id
_entity_poly.type
_entity_poly.pdbx_seq_one_letter_code
_entity_poly.pdbx_strand_id
1 'polypeptide(L)'
;MIDHRPFAGLPSANVGWLSARHHFPVDGRPDPKHTPVKSLYVWNDDTFSPRHGFPLHYHQNVEIITYVRRGSVTHTDTLGNSYEIAAGDIQVMSTGSGLRHAEFNQGSEPLKIFQIWLTPNQIGKTPTYAARRFPGADRSNELVVLASGLQRDSDADALPLRASARLLVARLEAGRSLKHEIAAGRDLYLVPSTGKVCVDGVEVEAGDGVAVVDQTSVEFSAVQDTELVMVELA
;
A
#
# COMPACT_ATOMS: atom_id res chain seq x y z
N MET A 1 -6.97 19.11 4.94
CA MET A 1 -5.71 19.20 5.76
C MET A 1 -4.68 18.25 5.17
N ILE A 2 -3.41 18.68 5.08
CA ILE A 2 -2.27 17.83 4.69
C ILE A 2 -1.46 17.52 5.96
N ASP A 3 -1.32 16.23 6.31
CA ASP A 3 -0.51 15.75 7.43
C ASP A 3 0.69 14.98 6.89
N HIS A 4 1.86 15.63 6.87
CA HIS A 4 3.11 15.06 6.36
C HIS A 4 3.86 14.32 7.47
N ARG A 5 4.25 13.08 7.20
CA ARG A 5 4.96 12.16 8.10
C ARG A 5 6.31 11.79 7.48
N PRO A 6 7.39 12.53 7.80
CA PRO A 6 8.72 12.28 7.23
C PRO A 6 9.22 10.87 7.58
N PHE A 7 9.78 10.16 6.61
CA PHE A 7 10.31 8.80 6.74
C PHE A 7 11.32 8.65 7.88
N ALA A 8 12.18 9.65 8.07
CA ALA A 8 13.18 9.66 9.14
C ALA A 8 12.56 9.66 10.55
N GLY A 9 11.33 10.21 10.69
CA GLY A 9 10.58 10.29 11.95
C GLY A 9 9.69 9.08 12.23
N LEU A 10 9.53 8.17 11.26
CA LEU A 10 8.66 7.01 11.44
C LEU A 10 9.26 6.00 12.43
N PRO A 11 8.43 5.40 13.30
CA PRO A 11 8.83 4.25 14.11
C PRO A 11 9.45 3.15 13.26
N SER A 12 10.46 2.47 13.79
CA SER A 12 11.17 1.43 13.06
C SER A 12 11.39 0.18 13.88
N ALA A 13 11.44 -0.96 13.20
CA ALA A 13 11.87 -2.23 13.76
C ALA A 13 12.98 -2.83 12.89
N ASN A 14 13.94 -3.49 13.55
CA ASN A 14 14.99 -4.26 12.88
C ASN A 14 15.19 -5.56 13.65
N VAL A 15 14.89 -6.68 13.01
CA VAL A 15 15.03 -8.01 13.59
C VAL A 15 16.06 -8.87 12.81
N GLY A 16 17.07 -8.20 12.26
CA GLY A 16 18.14 -8.84 11.48
C GLY A 16 17.77 -9.00 10.01
N TRP A 17 16.86 -9.88 9.69
CA TRP A 17 16.44 -10.12 8.31
C TRP A 17 15.36 -9.16 7.80
N LEU A 18 14.66 -8.46 8.71
CA LEU A 18 13.61 -7.48 8.41
C LEU A 18 14.01 -6.10 8.93
N SER A 19 14.04 -5.12 8.04
CA SER A 19 14.04 -3.70 8.39
C SER A 19 12.70 -3.11 8.00
N ALA A 20 11.95 -2.58 8.98
CA ALA A 20 10.61 -2.04 8.80
C ALA A 20 10.52 -0.58 9.25
N ARG A 21 9.72 0.24 8.54
CA ARG A 21 9.23 1.54 8.97
C ARG A 21 7.72 1.51 9.02
N HIS A 22 7.16 2.03 10.09
CA HIS A 22 5.73 1.96 10.37
C HIS A 22 5.10 3.35 10.29
N HIS A 23 4.20 3.55 9.32
CA HIS A 23 3.46 4.82 9.18
C HIS A 23 2.35 4.97 10.23
N PHE A 24 1.96 3.86 10.85
CA PHE A 24 0.95 3.78 11.92
C PHE A 24 1.47 2.92 13.07
N PRO A 25 0.92 3.08 14.29
CA PRO A 25 1.31 2.27 15.44
C PRO A 25 1.02 0.78 15.21
N VAL A 26 2.01 -0.08 15.44
CA VAL A 26 1.87 -1.54 15.24
C VAL A 26 1.63 -2.33 16.52
N ASP A 27 1.93 -1.75 17.70
CA ASP A 27 1.86 -2.40 19.00
C ASP A 27 0.59 -2.06 19.80
N GLY A 28 -0.39 -1.43 19.14
CA GLY A 28 -1.64 -0.99 19.74
C GLY A 28 -1.50 0.22 20.67
N ARG A 29 -0.31 0.83 20.76
CA ARG A 29 -0.09 2.06 21.52
C ARG A 29 -0.54 3.26 20.69
N PRO A 30 -1.44 4.10 21.20
CA PRO A 30 -1.83 5.31 20.51
C PRO A 30 -0.63 6.23 20.26
N ASP A 31 -0.45 6.66 19.04
CA ASP A 31 0.48 7.74 18.68
C ASP A 31 -0.33 8.86 18.02
N PRO A 32 -0.49 10.01 18.71
CA PRO A 32 -1.25 11.14 18.15
C PRO A 32 -0.72 11.68 16.83
N LYS A 33 0.56 11.45 16.54
CA LYS A 33 1.21 11.89 15.30
C LYS A 33 1.02 10.91 14.12
N HIS A 34 0.64 9.67 14.41
CA HIS A 34 0.55 8.60 13.41
C HIS A 34 -0.80 7.86 13.51
N THR A 35 -1.88 8.61 13.73
CA THR A 35 -3.23 8.02 13.83
C THR A 35 -3.64 7.33 12.53
N PRO A 36 -4.39 6.20 12.61
CA PRO A 36 -5.01 5.59 11.45
C PRO A 36 -5.86 6.58 10.63
N VAL A 37 -5.96 6.36 9.32
CA VAL A 37 -6.81 7.13 8.43
C VAL A 37 -7.98 6.26 8.00
N LYS A 38 -9.18 6.54 8.50
CA LYS A 38 -10.40 5.74 8.23
C LYS A 38 -10.15 4.24 8.53
N SER A 39 -10.33 3.38 7.51
CA SER A 39 -10.09 1.93 7.62
C SER A 39 -8.62 1.53 7.50
N LEU A 40 -7.71 2.43 7.12
CA LEU A 40 -6.28 2.16 7.01
C LEU A 40 -5.59 2.28 8.36
N TYR A 41 -5.00 1.19 8.87
CA TYR A 41 -4.34 1.16 10.17
C TYR A 41 -2.94 0.55 10.18
N VAL A 42 -2.51 -0.05 9.05
CA VAL A 42 -1.11 -0.46 8.84
C VAL A 42 -0.66 0.00 7.45
N TRP A 43 0.47 0.66 7.42
CA TRP A 43 1.29 0.84 6.24
C TRP A 43 2.74 0.69 6.68
N ASN A 44 3.35 -0.40 6.29
CA ASN A 44 4.75 -0.67 6.56
C ASN A 44 5.57 -0.54 5.28
N ASP A 45 6.75 0.09 5.39
CA ASP A 45 7.82 0.02 4.41
C ASP A 45 8.82 -1.03 4.88
N ASP A 46 8.69 -2.24 4.31
CA ASP A 46 9.44 -3.41 4.73
C ASP A 46 10.55 -3.75 3.73
N THR A 47 11.74 -4.05 4.25
CA THR A 47 12.86 -4.58 3.49
C THR A 47 13.26 -5.94 4.07
N PHE A 48 13.17 -6.99 3.24
CA PHE A 48 13.57 -8.36 3.62
C PHE A 48 14.95 -8.67 3.06
N SER A 49 15.81 -9.21 3.89
CA SER A 49 17.08 -9.76 3.44
C SER A 49 16.85 -10.93 2.45
N PRO A 50 17.84 -11.23 1.58
CA PRO A 50 17.78 -12.41 0.72
C PRO A 50 17.54 -13.70 1.51
N ARG A 51 16.70 -14.58 0.98
CA ARG A 51 16.40 -15.91 1.57
C ARG A 51 15.69 -15.87 2.92
N HIS A 52 14.99 -14.76 3.24
CA HIS A 52 14.21 -14.60 4.47
C HIS A 52 12.80 -14.10 4.18
N GLY A 53 11.94 -14.21 5.17
CA GLY A 53 10.55 -13.74 5.09
C GLY A 53 9.75 -14.15 6.31
N PHE A 54 8.47 -13.83 6.30
CA PHE A 54 7.53 -14.23 7.33
C PHE A 54 7.14 -15.71 7.15
N PRO A 55 7.39 -16.57 8.16
CA PRO A 55 6.91 -17.93 8.15
C PRO A 55 5.37 -17.99 8.21
N LEU A 56 4.80 -19.18 8.11
CA LEU A 56 3.36 -19.39 8.13
C LEU A 56 2.71 -18.83 9.40
N HIS A 57 1.92 -17.77 9.27
CA HIS A 57 1.23 -17.07 10.37
C HIS A 57 -0.24 -16.82 10.03
N TYR A 58 -1.03 -16.48 11.04
CA TYR A 58 -2.50 -16.39 10.94
C TYR A 58 -2.97 -14.95 10.90
N HIS A 59 -3.96 -14.69 10.01
CA HIS A 59 -4.74 -13.45 9.97
C HIS A 59 -6.24 -13.73 9.90
N GLN A 60 -7.03 -12.84 10.47
CA GLN A 60 -8.49 -12.90 10.44
C GLN A 60 -9.08 -11.50 10.37
N ASN A 61 -10.11 -11.31 9.53
CA ASN A 61 -10.84 -10.06 9.39
C ASN A 61 -9.96 -8.85 9.06
N VAL A 62 -9.03 -9.04 8.13
CA VAL A 62 -8.12 -8.00 7.61
C VAL A 62 -8.11 -8.07 6.08
N GLU A 63 -8.11 -6.93 5.43
CA GLU A 63 -7.74 -6.80 4.02
C GLU A 63 -6.26 -6.44 3.97
N ILE A 64 -5.44 -7.27 3.34
CA ILE A 64 -4.00 -7.09 3.23
C ILE A 64 -3.64 -6.89 1.76
N ILE A 65 -2.97 -5.78 1.47
CA ILE A 65 -2.40 -5.49 0.16
C ILE A 65 -0.89 -5.49 0.31
N THR A 66 -0.19 -6.25 -0.53
CA THR A 66 1.26 -6.17 -0.66
C THR A 66 1.60 -5.55 -2.01
N TYR A 67 2.23 -4.37 -1.99
CA TYR A 67 2.80 -3.72 -3.17
C TYR A 67 4.30 -3.98 -3.23
N VAL A 68 4.78 -4.66 -4.28
CA VAL A 68 6.21 -4.97 -4.42
C VAL A 68 6.93 -3.81 -5.10
N ARG A 69 7.88 -3.20 -4.38
CA ARG A 69 8.67 -2.05 -4.85
C ARG A 69 9.96 -2.48 -5.55
N ARG A 70 10.60 -3.55 -5.07
CA ARG A 70 11.85 -4.12 -5.61
C ARG A 70 11.94 -5.60 -5.30
N GLY A 71 12.45 -6.38 -6.25
CA GLY A 71 12.59 -7.83 -6.11
C GLY A 71 11.28 -8.55 -6.37
N SER A 72 11.10 -9.69 -5.72
CA SER A 72 9.86 -10.46 -5.75
C SER A 72 9.56 -11.11 -4.41
N VAL A 73 8.26 -11.21 -4.06
CA VAL A 73 7.79 -11.95 -2.89
C VAL A 73 7.12 -13.24 -3.34
N THR A 74 7.50 -14.36 -2.72
CA THR A 74 6.78 -15.63 -2.86
C THR A 74 5.75 -15.72 -1.75
N HIS A 75 4.47 -15.77 -2.14
CA HIS A 75 3.33 -16.00 -1.26
C HIS A 75 2.91 -17.45 -1.31
N THR A 76 2.60 -18.03 -0.14
CA THR A 76 1.91 -19.32 0.00
C THR A 76 0.86 -19.24 1.10
N ASP A 77 -0.30 -19.92 0.93
CA ASP A 77 -1.36 -19.88 1.92
C ASP A 77 -2.12 -21.21 2.10
N THR A 78 -2.97 -21.24 3.11
CA THR A 78 -3.82 -22.43 3.42
C THR A 78 -5.01 -22.61 2.49
N LEU A 79 -5.21 -21.72 1.52
CA LEU A 79 -6.17 -21.91 0.42
C LEU A 79 -5.56 -22.72 -0.74
N GLY A 80 -4.24 -22.99 -0.68
CA GLY A 80 -3.50 -23.71 -1.73
C GLY A 80 -2.87 -22.78 -2.77
N ASN A 81 -2.87 -21.47 -2.53
CA ASN A 81 -2.20 -20.53 -3.42
C ASN A 81 -0.68 -20.58 -3.22
N SER A 82 0.04 -20.45 -4.34
CA SER A 82 1.50 -20.29 -4.38
C SER A 82 1.85 -19.43 -5.60
N TYR A 83 2.27 -18.19 -5.33
CA TYR A 83 2.55 -17.21 -6.37
C TYR A 83 3.82 -16.42 -6.07
N GLU A 84 4.49 -15.98 -7.14
CA GLU A 84 5.57 -15.00 -7.09
C GLU A 84 5.07 -13.67 -7.66
N ILE A 85 5.14 -12.62 -6.85
CA ILE A 85 4.72 -11.27 -7.18
C ILE A 85 5.96 -10.40 -7.33
N ALA A 86 6.17 -9.83 -8.51
CA ALA A 86 7.35 -9.04 -8.85
C ALA A 86 7.17 -7.54 -8.62
N ALA A 87 8.26 -6.79 -8.70
CA ALA A 87 8.25 -5.34 -8.54
C ALA A 87 7.26 -4.65 -9.50
N GLY A 88 6.43 -3.77 -8.96
CA GLY A 88 5.35 -3.06 -9.65
C GLY A 88 4.01 -3.79 -9.61
N ASP A 89 3.97 -5.04 -9.17
CA ASP A 89 2.75 -5.85 -9.04
C ASP A 89 2.21 -5.83 -7.62
N ILE A 90 0.95 -6.27 -7.45
CA ILE A 90 0.30 -6.38 -6.16
C ILE A 90 -0.34 -7.76 -5.95
N GLN A 91 -0.52 -8.08 -4.69
CA GLN A 91 -1.47 -9.09 -4.23
C GLN A 91 -2.46 -8.47 -3.25
N VAL A 92 -3.64 -9.04 -3.20
CA VAL A 92 -4.70 -8.74 -2.23
C VAL A 92 -5.13 -10.01 -1.54
N MET A 93 -5.13 -10.01 -0.22
CA MET A 93 -5.59 -11.10 0.61
C MET A 93 -6.71 -10.59 1.52
N SER A 94 -7.94 -11.05 1.25
CA SER A 94 -9.09 -10.85 2.13
C SER A 94 -9.15 -12.00 3.12
N THR A 95 -8.73 -11.79 4.35
CA THR A 95 -8.53 -12.89 5.31
C THR A 95 -9.83 -13.45 5.90
N GLY A 96 -10.92 -12.68 5.89
CA GLY A 96 -12.26 -13.11 6.27
C GLY A 96 -12.31 -13.92 7.57
N SER A 97 -12.86 -15.14 7.54
CA SER A 97 -12.97 -16.03 8.71
C SER A 97 -11.62 -16.57 9.21
N GLY A 98 -10.54 -16.31 8.48
CA GLY A 98 -9.19 -16.65 8.85
C GLY A 98 -8.47 -17.54 7.82
N LEU A 99 -7.18 -17.25 7.63
CA LEU A 99 -6.25 -18.07 6.86
C LEU A 99 -4.84 -17.93 7.44
N ARG A 100 -3.96 -18.86 7.06
CA ARG A 100 -2.52 -18.74 7.31
C ARG A 100 -1.79 -18.52 6.01
N HIS A 101 -0.79 -17.65 6.02
CA HIS A 101 0.08 -17.44 4.87
C HIS A 101 1.53 -17.25 5.28
N ALA A 102 2.41 -17.37 4.30
CA ALA A 102 3.83 -17.04 4.39
C ALA A 102 4.20 -16.12 3.21
N GLU A 103 5.09 -15.17 3.46
CA GLU A 103 5.67 -14.28 2.46
C GLU A 103 7.19 -14.34 2.54
N PHE A 104 7.84 -14.70 1.46
CA PHE A 104 9.27 -15.03 1.48
C PHE A 104 10.03 -14.39 0.32
N ASN A 105 11.18 -13.80 0.59
CA ASN A 105 12.15 -13.41 -0.42
C ASN A 105 12.99 -14.61 -0.84
N GLN A 106 12.63 -15.25 -1.95
CA GLN A 106 13.42 -16.37 -2.51
C GLN A 106 14.63 -15.91 -3.32
N GLY A 107 14.75 -14.60 -3.58
CA GLY A 107 15.82 -14.01 -4.37
C GLY A 107 17.17 -13.91 -3.64
N SER A 108 18.18 -13.44 -4.38
CA SER A 108 19.54 -13.15 -3.87
C SER A 108 19.73 -11.67 -3.51
N GLU A 109 18.78 -10.82 -3.86
CA GLU A 109 18.78 -9.39 -3.58
C GLU A 109 17.73 -9.03 -2.55
N PRO A 110 17.84 -7.88 -1.86
CA PRO A 110 16.81 -7.41 -0.94
C PRO A 110 15.45 -7.20 -1.64
N LEU A 111 14.40 -7.70 -1.01
CA LEU A 111 13.02 -7.43 -1.38
C LEU A 111 12.52 -6.20 -0.62
N LYS A 112 11.85 -5.27 -1.33
CA LYS A 112 11.18 -4.12 -0.71
C LYS A 112 9.70 -4.13 -1.05
N ILE A 113 8.86 -4.01 -0.03
CA ILE A 113 7.41 -3.99 -0.18
C ILE A 113 6.77 -2.88 0.65
N PHE A 114 5.57 -2.46 0.25
CA PHE A 114 4.61 -1.87 1.17
C PHE A 114 3.61 -2.94 1.59
N GLN A 115 3.44 -3.09 2.90
CA GLN A 115 2.36 -3.88 3.52
C GLN A 115 1.27 -2.90 3.98
N ILE A 116 0.06 -3.03 3.40
CA ILE A 116 -1.06 -2.12 3.63
C ILE A 116 -2.23 -2.93 4.17
N TRP A 117 -2.72 -2.59 5.38
CA TRP A 117 -3.83 -3.30 5.99
C TRP A 117 -5.01 -2.39 6.24
N LEU A 118 -6.19 -2.90 5.85
CA LEU A 118 -7.46 -2.20 5.98
C LEU A 118 -8.45 -3.03 6.81
N THR A 119 -9.28 -2.34 7.57
CA THR A 119 -10.45 -2.96 8.19
C THR A 119 -11.48 -3.29 7.11
N PRO A 120 -11.97 -4.54 6.99
CA PRO A 120 -12.98 -4.90 6.01
C PRO A 120 -14.36 -4.36 6.39
N ASN A 121 -15.21 -4.15 5.37
CA ASN A 121 -16.60 -3.74 5.58
C ASN A 121 -17.45 -4.82 6.27
N GLN A 122 -17.04 -6.08 6.18
CA GLN A 122 -17.74 -7.24 6.73
C GLN A 122 -16.75 -8.27 7.26
N ILE A 123 -16.98 -8.76 8.46
CA ILE A 123 -16.18 -9.79 9.11
C ILE A 123 -16.69 -11.20 8.80
N GLY A 124 -15.85 -12.22 9.03
CA GLY A 124 -16.23 -13.64 8.96
C GLY A 124 -16.53 -14.19 7.57
N LYS A 125 -16.22 -13.45 6.50
CA LYS A 125 -16.41 -13.90 5.10
C LYS A 125 -15.42 -15.00 4.74
N THR A 126 -15.74 -15.80 3.72
CA THR A 126 -14.80 -16.79 3.17
C THR A 126 -13.51 -16.09 2.72
N PRO A 127 -12.33 -16.56 3.13
CA PRO A 127 -11.06 -15.99 2.70
C PRO A 127 -10.89 -16.06 1.18
N THR A 128 -10.22 -15.05 0.62
CA THR A 128 -9.85 -15.02 -0.81
C THR A 128 -8.46 -14.44 -1.00
N TYR A 129 -7.82 -14.85 -2.08
CA TYR A 129 -6.54 -14.33 -2.53
C TYR A 129 -6.63 -13.98 -4.01
N ALA A 130 -6.00 -12.88 -4.40
CA ALA A 130 -5.83 -12.47 -5.78
C ALA A 130 -4.48 -11.78 -5.97
N ALA A 131 -3.83 -12.03 -7.11
CA ALA A 131 -2.60 -11.35 -7.49
C ALA A 131 -2.63 -11.07 -8.98
N ARG A 132 -1.97 -9.99 -9.41
CA ARG A 132 -1.94 -9.59 -10.81
C ARG A 132 -0.69 -8.80 -11.14
N ARG A 133 -0.27 -8.95 -12.41
CA ARG A 133 0.70 -8.07 -13.04
C ARG A 133 0.05 -6.79 -13.52
N PHE A 134 0.69 -5.67 -13.23
CA PHE A 134 0.29 -4.34 -13.68
C PHE A 134 1.44 -3.69 -14.45
N PRO A 135 1.43 -3.71 -15.79
CA PRO A 135 2.49 -3.13 -16.61
C PRO A 135 2.77 -1.68 -16.25
N GLY A 136 4.03 -1.36 -15.98
CA GLY A 136 4.41 -0.02 -15.52
C GLY A 136 4.16 1.09 -16.55
N ALA A 137 4.13 0.75 -17.84
CA ALA A 137 3.83 1.68 -18.93
C ALA A 137 2.40 2.26 -18.85
N ASP A 138 1.45 1.49 -18.33
CA ASP A 138 0.04 1.89 -18.23
C ASP A 138 -0.24 2.93 -17.13
N ARG A 139 0.79 3.30 -16.34
CA ARG A 139 0.70 4.23 -15.19
C ARG A 139 1.43 5.54 -15.44
N SER A 140 1.86 5.81 -16.67
CA SER A 140 2.67 6.99 -17.00
C SER A 140 1.81 8.24 -17.00
N ASN A 141 2.04 9.13 -16.04
CA ASN A 141 1.34 10.39 -15.83
C ASN A 141 -0.19 10.26 -15.59
N GLU A 142 -0.64 9.05 -15.18
CA GLU A 142 -2.05 8.76 -14.88
C GLU A 142 -2.16 7.93 -13.60
N LEU A 143 -3.28 8.14 -12.86
CA LEU A 143 -3.65 7.30 -11.72
C LEU A 143 -4.38 6.06 -12.21
N VAL A 144 -3.82 4.90 -11.92
CA VAL A 144 -4.40 3.60 -12.22
C VAL A 144 -4.88 2.92 -10.94
N VAL A 145 -6.12 2.42 -10.96
CA VAL A 145 -6.68 1.66 -9.85
C VAL A 145 -6.18 0.23 -9.92
N LEU A 146 -5.41 -0.21 -8.94
CA LEU A 146 -4.87 -1.57 -8.87
C LEU A 146 -5.73 -2.51 -8.03
N ALA A 147 -6.40 -1.98 -7.00
CA ALA A 147 -7.36 -2.73 -6.20
C ALA A 147 -8.50 -1.82 -5.76
N SER A 148 -9.73 -2.35 -5.71
CA SER A 148 -10.91 -1.57 -5.30
C SER A 148 -11.99 -2.42 -4.65
N GLY A 149 -12.66 -1.85 -3.65
CA GLY A 149 -13.91 -2.34 -3.08
C GLY A 149 -15.12 -1.49 -3.45
N LEU A 150 -14.99 -0.59 -4.44
CA LEU A 150 -16.06 0.32 -4.84
C LEU A 150 -16.76 -0.15 -6.11
N GLN A 151 -18.10 -0.08 -6.11
CA GLN A 151 -18.93 -0.47 -7.26
C GLN A 151 -18.59 0.31 -8.54
N ARG A 152 -18.17 1.57 -8.40
CA ARG A 152 -17.78 2.42 -9.56
C ARG A 152 -16.56 1.90 -10.32
N ASP A 153 -15.76 1.04 -9.71
CA ASP A 153 -14.57 0.45 -10.30
C ASP A 153 -14.80 -1.01 -10.74
N SER A 154 -16.06 -1.48 -10.78
CA SER A 154 -16.39 -2.87 -11.16
C SER A 154 -15.91 -3.25 -12.56
N ASP A 155 -15.84 -2.28 -13.46
CA ASP A 155 -15.39 -2.46 -14.84
C ASP A 155 -13.88 -2.20 -15.00
N ALA A 156 -13.23 -1.70 -13.93
CA ALA A 156 -11.78 -1.56 -13.91
C ALA A 156 -11.12 -2.93 -13.76
N ASP A 157 -9.96 -3.07 -14.36
CA ASP A 157 -9.14 -4.28 -14.25
C ASP A 157 -8.39 -4.34 -12.90
N ALA A 158 -9.10 -3.99 -11.80
CA ALA A 158 -8.60 -3.89 -10.45
C ALA A 158 -8.84 -5.18 -9.66
N LEU A 159 -7.94 -5.50 -8.72
CA LEU A 159 -8.15 -6.60 -7.79
C LEU A 159 -9.27 -6.27 -6.78
N PRO A 160 -10.11 -7.23 -6.41
CA PRO A 160 -11.20 -6.97 -5.48
C PRO A 160 -10.71 -6.72 -4.05
N LEU A 161 -11.28 -5.70 -3.38
CA LEU A 161 -11.15 -5.42 -1.96
C LEU A 161 -12.52 -5.55 -1.27
N ARG A 162 -12.52 -5.95 0.00
CA ARG A 162 -13.72 -5.94 0.85
C ARG A 162 -13.72 -4.79 1.85
N ALA A 163 -13.06 -3.69 1.49
CA ALA A 163 -13.05 -2.42 2.21
C ALA A 163 -13.56 -1.31 1.30
N SER A 164 -14.15 -0.26 1.87
CA SER A 164 -14.57 0.93 1.13
C SER A 164 -13.36 1.79 0.74
N ALA A 165 -12.43 1.19 0.01
CA ALA A 165 -11.13 1.74 -0.32
C ALA A 165 -10.72 1.42 -1.76
N ARG A 166 -9.73 2.17 -2.28
CA ARG A 166 -9.07 1.94 -3.57
C ARG A 166 -7.57 2.08 -3.38
N LEU A 167 -6.78 1.18 -3.95
CA LEU A 167 -5.35 1.38 -4.15
C LEU A 167 -5.12 1.97 -5.54
N LEU A 168 -4.46 3.12 -5.59
CA LEU A 168 -4.10 3.81 -6.84
C LEU A 168 -2.59 3.98 -6.92
N VAL A 169 -2.06 3.87 -8.13
CA VAL A 169 -0.62 4.09 -8.41
C VAL A 169 -0.48 4.97 -9.65
N ALA A 170 0.48 5.90 -9.61
CA ALA A 170 0.88 6.69 -10.77
C ALA A 170 2.41 6.75 -10.85
N ARG A 171 2.94 6.83 -12.07
CA ARG A 171 4.32 7.22 -12.34
C ARG A 171 4.31 8.58 -13.00
N LEU A 172 4.86 9.57 -12.33
CA LEU A 172 4.95 10.94 -12.82
C LEU A 172 6.39 11.24 -13.24
N GLU A 173 6.57 11.66 -14.46
CA GLU A 173 7.84 12.20 -14.94
C GLU A 173 8.13 13.55 -14.28
N ALA A 174 9.39 13.86 -14.08
CA ALA A 174 9.81 15.15 -13.52
C ALA A 174 9.18 16.33 -14.28
N GLY A 175 8.63 17.30 -13.54
CA GLY A 175 7.93 18.46 -14.08
C GLY A 175 6.47 18.22 -14.49
N ARG A 176 5.95 16.99 -14.39
CA ARG A 176 4.53 16.70 -14.61
C ARG A 176 3.70 16.91 -13.36
N SER A 177 2.47 17.36 -13.55
CA SER A 177 1.47 17.48 -12.48
C SER A 177 0.25 16.65 -12.80
N LEU A 178 -0.40 16.17 -11.74
CA LEU A 178 -1.63 15.40 -11.81
C LEU A 178 -2.56 15.88 -10.69
N LYS A 179 -3.80 16.21 -11.04
CA LYS A 179 -4.84 16.55 -10.07
C LYS A 179 -5.76 15.36 -9.85
N HIS A 180 -6.05 15.05 -8.60
CA HIS A 180 -7.01 14.01 -8.20
C HIS A 180 -8.20 14.64 -7.47
N GLU A 181 -9.41 14.37 -7.95
CA GLU A 181 -10.64 14.78 -7.28
C GLU A 181 -11.03 13.75 -6.22
N ILE A 182 -11.27 14.23 -5.01
CA ILE A 182 -11.60 13.41 -3.84
C ILE A 182 -13.11 13.51 -3.61
N ALA A 183 -13.82 12.40 -3.68
CA ALA A 183 -15.25 12.38 -3.42
C ALA A 183 -15.55 12.76 -1.95
N ALA A 184 -16.70 13.38 -1.71
CA ALA A 184 -17.11 13.80 -0.38
C ALA A 184 -17.08 12.64 0.64
N GLY A 185 -16.52 12.92 1.82
CA GLY A 185 -16.37 11.95 2.91
C GLY A 185 -15.21 10.96 2.73
N ARG A 186 -14.39 11.13 1.69
CA ARG A 186 -13.21 10.29 1.46
C ARG A 186 -11.94 11.05 1.83
N ASP A 187 -10.94 10.29 2.29
CA ASP A 187 -9.60 10.76 2.61
C ASP A 187 -8.57 9.95 1.81
N LEU A 188 -7.34 10.46 1.71
CA LEU A 188 -6.23 9.76 1.08
C LEU A 188 -5.10 9.54 2.08
N TYR A 189 -4.39 8.44 1.88
CA TYR A 189 -3.07 8.25 2.42
C TYR A 189 -2.13 7.84 1.29
N LEU A 190 -1.00 8.53 1.14
CA LEU A 190 -0.06 8.28 0.06
C LEU A 190 1.39 8.19 0.55
N VAL A 191 2.18 7.43 -0.19
CA VAL A 191 3.63 7.29 0.02
C VAL A 191 4.30 7.22 -1.36
N PRO A 192 5.22 8.14 -1.70
CA PRO A 192 6.06 7.94 -2.88
C PRO A 192 6.96 6.73 -2.67
N SER A 193 6.91 5.77 -3.59
CA SER A 193 7.80 4.61 -3.56
C SER A 193 9.20 4.95 -4.04
N THR A 194 9.30 5.96 -4.91
CA THR A 194 10.55 6.52 -5.46
C THR A 194 10.37 8.02 -5.74
N GLY A 195 11.49 8.74 -5.85
CA GLY A 195 11.51 10.13 -6.31
C GLY A 195 11.10 11.15 -5.26
N LYS A 196 10.64 12.30 -5.74
CA LYS A 196 10.22 13.45 -4.94
C LYS A 196 9.05 14.17 -5.60
N VAL A 197 8.02 14.48 -4.84
CA VAL A 197 6.78 15.12 -5.31
C VAL A 197 6.40 16.27 -4.39
N CYS A 198 5.78 17.30 -4.93
CA CYS A 198 5.07 18.32 -4.18
C CYS A 198 3.58 17.97 -4.13
N VAL A 199 3.02 17.87 -2.93
CA VAL A 199 1.60 17.56 -2.66
C VAL A 199 0.97 18.85 -2.10
N ASP A 200 0.16 19.54 -2.89
CA ASP A 200 -0.45 20.85 -2.52
C ASP A 200 0.56 21.82 -1.85
N GLY A 201 1.77 21.95 -2.43
CA GLY A 201 2.82 22.85 -1.91
C GLY A 201 3.74 22.24 -0.85
N VAL A 202 3.49 21.01 -0.37
CA VAL A 202 4.35 20.30 0.58
C VAL A 202 5.30 19.38 -0.15
N GLU A 203 6.61 19.54 0.03
CA GLU A 203 7.61 18.62 -0.53
C GLU A 203 7.61 17.29 0.23
N VAL A 204 7.55 16.17 -0.51
CA VAL A 204 7.43 14.81 -0.01
C VAL A 204 8.45 13.93 -0.72
N GLU A 205 9.30 13.25 0.03
CA GLU A 205 10.33 12.35 -0.50
C GLU A 205 9.89 10.88 -0.46
N ALA A 206 10.64 10.03 -1.14
CA ALA A 206 10.38 8.58 -1.14
C ALA A 206 10.34 8.02 0.29
N GLY A 207 9.27 7.33 0.63
CA GLY A 207 9.03 6.74 1.95
C GLY A 207 8.32 7.67 2.94
N ASP A 208 8.19 8.97 2.67
CA ASP A 208 7.37 9.85 3.50
C ASP A 208 5.89 9.47 3.36
N GLY A 209 5.13 9.56 4.45
CA GLY A 209 3.68 9.42 4.42
C GLY A 209 2.97 10.77 4.37
N VAL A 210 1.85 10.84 3.65
CA VAL A 210 0.97 12.02 3.66
C VAL A 210 -0.47 11.60 3.80
N ALA A 211 -1.15 12.08 4.84
CA ALA A 211 -2.60 12.00 4.94
C ALA A 211 -3.22 13.29 4.38
N VAL A 212 -4.17 13.15 3.45
CA VAL A 212 -4.98 14.23 2.88
C VAL A 212 -6.41 14.04 3.39
N VAL A 213 -6.80 14.89 4.33
CA VAL A 213 -8.05 14.75 5.08
C VAL A 213 -8.94 15.97 4.85
N ASP A 214 -10.25 15.74 4.65
CA ASP A 214 -11.26 16.79 4.45
C ASP A 214 -10.91 17.74 3.30
N GLN A 215 -10.46 17.19 2.18
CA GLN A 215 -10.20 17.91 0.93
C GLN A 215 -11.12 17.40 -0.18
N THR A 216 -11.39 18.23 -1.17
CA THR A 216 -12.16 17.87 -2.37
C THR A 216 -11.29 17.54 -3.57
N SER A 217 -10.02 17.92 -3.52
CA SER A 217 -9.01 17.58 -4.51
C SER A 217 -7.61 17.71 -3.93
N VAL A 218 -6.62 17.14 -4.60
CA VAL A 218 -5.19 17.28 -4.30
C VAL A 218 -4.40 17.33 -5.60
N GLU A 219 -3.36 18.13 -5.64
CA GLU A 219 -2.43 18.23 -6.76
C GLU A 219 -1.08 17.61 -6.42
N PHE A 220 -0.59 16.78 -7.33
CA PHE A 220 0.74 16.15 -7.25
C PHE A 220 1.62 16.74 -8.34
N SER A 221 2.73 17.39 -8.00
CA SER A 221 3.70 17.94 -8.96
C SER A 221 5.05 17.25 -8.76
N ALA A 222 5.46 16.43 -9.72
CA ALA A 222 6.70 15.65 -9.64
C ALA A 222 7.93 16.55 -9.76
N VAL A 223 8.75 16.59 -8.71
CA VAL A 223 10.05 17.29 -8.68
C VAL A 223 11.13 16.43 -9.34
N GLN A 224 11.01 15.11 -9.22
CA GLN A 224 11.82 14.08 -9.85
C GLN A 224 10.88 13.03 -10.42
N ASP A 225 11.38 12.11 -11.26
CA ASP A 225 10.60 10.93 -11.65
C ASP A 225 10.15 10.19 -10.40
N THR A 226 8.84 10.10 -10.21
CA THR A 226 8.22 9.67 -8.95
C THR A 226 7.18 8.59 -9.22
N GLU A 227 7.21 7.53 -8.41
CA GLU A 227 6.09 6.60 -8.34
C GLU A 227 5.32 6.85 -7.04
N LEU A 228 4.03 7.21 -7.19
CA LEU A 228 3.09 7.42 -6.09
C LEU A 228 2.27 6.15 -5.87
N VAL A 229 2.19 5.71 -4.63
CA VAL A 229 1.26 4.66 -4.18
C VAL A 229 0.32 5.31 -3.19
N MET A 230 -0.98 5.22 -3.41
CA MET A 230 -1.96 5.83 -2.50
C MET A 230 -3.21 4.98 -2.30
N VAL A 231 -3.82 5.13 -1.12
CA VAL A 231 -5.12 4.53 -0.78
C VAL A 231 -6.14 5.64 -0.56
N GLU A 232 -7.23 5.60 -1.32
CA GLU A 232 -8.41 6.43 -1.12
C GLU A 232 -9.43 5.66 -0.26
N LEU A 233 -9.92 6.29 0.80
CA LEU A 233 -10.64 5.69 1.91
C LEU A 233 -11.98 6.39 2.18
N ALA A 234 -13.06 5.65 2.46
CA ALA A 234 -14.36 6.19 2.88
C ALA A 234 -14.55 6.10 4.40
#